data_3be995f20f18b61d4b40eb5d9bad23d2
#
_entry.id   3be995f20f18b61d4b40eb5d9bad23d2
#
_cell.length_a   1.000
_cell.length_b   1.000
_cell.length_c   1.000
_cell.angle_alpha   90.00
_cell.angle_beta   90.00
_cell.angle_gamma   90.00
#
_symmetry.space_group_name_H-M   'P 1'
#
loop_
_entity.id
_entity.type
_entity.pdbx_description
1 polymer ?
#
loop_
_entity_poly.entity_id
_entity_poly.type
_entity_poly.pdbx_seq_one_letter_code
_entity_poly.pdbx_strand_id
1 'polypeptide(L)'
;MRAIGFQSPHPIDNADALRDINLPDPVPSGRDLLVEIRAISVNPVDVKVRASAKPESGQWRVLGYDAAGVVKAIGPDVTSFAIGDEVFYAGALQRPGTNAEFHLVDERIVGHKPRTLDWAQAAALPLTALTAWEMLFDRLDIRRPVPGTQPSLLIIGGAGGVGSIAIQLARVLTDITVIATASRPETQEWVRDLGAHYVIDHRQPLAPQVAQLPTGAPGFVFSTTETTQHLSNIVELLAPQGHLGLIDDPAELNAMPLKRKSLSLHWELMFTRSMYATADMDHQGKILNKVAALIDGGRIRTTLGEHFGPINAKNLRCAHALIESGRARGKLVLEGFGSAGDVA
;
A
#
# COMPACT_ATOMS: atom_id res chain seq x y z
N MET A 1 -11.48 -16.45 18.42
CA MET A 1 -11.45 -15.07 17.95
C MET A 1 -12.46 -14.84 16.83
N ARG A 2 -13.06 -13.66 16.73
CA ARG A 2 -13.83 -13.22 15.56
C ARG A 2 -12.88 -12.94 14.41
N ALA A 3 -13.33 -13.25 13.19
CA ALA A 3 -12.58 -12.96 11.96
C ALA A 3 -13.55 -12.77 10.79
N ILE A 4 -13.05 -12.23 9.68
CA ILE A 4 -13.79 -12.12 8.44
C ILE A 4 -13.05 -12.90 7.36
N GLY A 5 -13.75 -13.87 6.74
CA GLY A 5 -13.15 -14.75 5.75
C GLY A 5 -14.11 -15.17 4.65
N PHE A 6 -13.59 -15.91 3.68
CA PHE A 6 -14.34 -16.52 2.60
C PHE A 6 -13.84 -17.96 2.32
N GLN A 7 -14.67 -18.78 1.69
CA GLN A 7 -14.33 -20.17 1.32
C GLN A 7 -14.25 -20.37 -0.21
N SER A 8 -14.82 -19.45 -0.97
CA SER A 8 -14.77 -19.46 -2.43
C SER A 8 -14.89 -18.03 -2.96
N PRO A 9 -14.29 -17.74 -4.12
CA PRO A 9 -14.40 -16.41 -4.71
C PRO A 9 -15.83 -16.14 -5.17
N HIS A 10 -16.35 -14.98 -4.80
CA HIS A 10 -17.65 -14.46 -5.23
C HIS A 10 -17.54 -12.98 -5.63
N PRO A 11 -18.42 -12.47 -6.50
CA PRO A 11 -18.60 -11.04 -6.70
C PRO A 11 -18.87 -10.32 -5.37
N ILE A 12 -18.42 -9.07 -5.22
CA ILE A 12 -18.45 -8.38 -3.92
C ILE A 12 -19.87 -8.07 -3.41
N ASP A 13 -20.85 -8.00 -4.29
CA ASP A 13 -22.29 -7.84 -3.98
C ASP A 13 -22.93 -9.11 -3.39
N ASN A 14 -22.28 -10.26 -3.52
CA ASN A 14 -22.72 -11.51 -2.88
C ASN A 14 -22.42 -11.47 -1.38
N ALA A 15 -23.38 -11.88 -0.55
CA ALA A 15 -23.23 -11.94 0.90
C ALA A 15 -22.11 -12.90 1.34
N ASP A 16 -21.85 -13.97 0.56
CA ASP A 16 -20.81 -14.97 0.84
C ASP A 16 -19.40 -14.53 0.38
N ALA A 17 -19.28 -13.37 -0.30
CA ALA A 17 -17.98 -12.86 -0.70
C ALA A 17 -17.03 -12.59 0.49
N LEU A 18 -17.61 -12.20 1.63
CA LEU A 18 -16.94 -12.07 2.94
C LEU A 18 -17.98 -12.35 4.03
N ARG A 19 -17.62 -13.18 5.01
CA ARG A 19 -18.50 -13.58 6.11
C ARG A 19 -17.82 -13.36 7.47
N ASP A 20 -18.60 -12.97 8.46
CA ASP A 20 -18.16 -12.98 9.87
C ASP A 20 -18.10 -14.44 10.35
N ILE A 21 -16.99 -14.83 10.94
CA ILE A 21 -16.69 -16.21 11.38
C ILE A 21 -16.01 -16.21 12.74
N ASN A 22 -15.97 -17.39 13.37
CA ASN A 22 -15.18 -17.62 14.56
C ASN A 22 -14.08 -18.65 14.26
N LEU A 23 -12.87 -18.36 14.67
CA LEU A 23 -11.69 -19.20 14.54
C LEU A 23 -11.04 -19.42 15.92
N PRO A 24 -10.25 -20.48 16.11
CA PRO A 24 -9.39 -20.61 17.28
C PRO A 24 -8.43 -19.43 17.39
N ASP A 25 -8.07 -19.03 18.61
CA ASP A 25 -7.03 -18.04 18.83
C ASP A 25 -5.67 -18.60 18.39
N PRO A 26 -4.89 -17.85 17.62
CA PRO A 26 -3.58 -18.32 17.17
C PRO A 26 -2.54 -18.24 18.30
N VAL A 27 -1.56 -19.15 18.25
CA VAL A 27 -0.48 -19.24 19.25
C VAL A 27 0.84 -18.81 18.58
N PRO A 28 1.58 -17.84 19.14
CA PRO A 28 2.83 -17.37 18.54
C PRO A 28 3.95 -18.41 18.70
N SER A 29 4.78 -18.53 17.67
CA SER A 29 5.94 -19.41 17.64
C SER A 29 7.14 -18.69 17.02
N GLY A 30 8.36 -19.17 17.26
CA GLY A 30 9.56 -18.58 16.69
C GLY A 30 9.62 -17.06 16.90
N ARG A 31 9.67 -16.30 15.81
CA ARG A 31 9.70 -14.83 15.80
C ARG A 31 8.32 -14.16 15.68
N ASP A 32 7.23 -14.89 15.94
CA ASP A 32 5.88 -14.34 15.83
C ASP A 32 5.52 -13.41 16.98
N LEU A 33 4.92 -12.29 16.64
CA LEU A 33 4.12 -11.47 17.55
C LEU A 33 2.65 -11.88 17.40
N LEU A 34 1.95 -12.09 18.50
CA LEU A 34 0.49 -12.14 18.56
C LEU A 34 -0.01 -10.72 18.81
N VAL A 35 -0.66 -10.13 17.80
CA VAL A 35 -1.17 -8.75 17.88
C VAL A 35 -2.68 -8.75 17.99
N GLU A 36 -3.22 -8.07 19.02
CA GLU A 36 -4.63 -7.69 19.10
C GLU A 36 -4.87 -6.52 18.15
N ILE A 37 -5.67 -6.75 17.13
CA ILE A 37 -5.96 -5.77 16.09
C ILE A 37 -6.89 -4.69 16.61
N ARG A 38 -6.52 -3.43 16.40
CA ARG A 38 -7.33 -2.24 16.72
C ARG A 38 -7.94 -1.64 15.47
N ALA A 39 -7.17 -1.53 14.39
CA ALA A 39 -7.63 -1.03 13.10
C ALA A 39 -6.94 -1.77 11.95
N ILE A 40 -7.63 -1.82 10.83
CA ILE A 40 -7.14 -2.39 9.56
C ILE A 40 -7.39 -1.42 8.43
N SER A 41 -6.67 -1.59 7.31
CA SER A 41 -7.03 -0.89 6.08
C SER A 41 -7.04 -1.81 4.86
N VAL A 42 -7.91 -1.49 3.89
CA VAL A 42 -8.14 -2.29 2.70
C VAL A 42 -7.22 -1.83 1.56
N ASN A 43 -6.72 -2.79 0.80
CA ASN A 43 -5.81 -2.60 -0.32
C ASN A 43 -6.33 -3.28 -1.59
N PRO A 44 -5.90 -2.86 -2.79
CA PRO A 44 -6.23 -3.56 -4.03
C PRO A 44 -5.85 -5.06 -4.02
N VAL A 45 -4.78 -5.44 -3.30
CA VAL A 45 -4.39 -6.86 -3.16
C VAL A 45 -5.44 -7.68 -2.43
N ASP A 46 -6.17 -7.13 -1.46
CA ASP A 46 -7.28 -7.82 -0.78
C ASP A 46 -8.36 -8.23 -1.79
N VAL A 47 -8.72 -7.30 -2.67
CA VAL A 47 -9.71 -7.53 -3.74
C VAL A 47 -9.21 -8.58 -4.73
N LYS A 48 -7.95 -8.47 -5.18
CA LYS A 48 -7.34 -9.41 -6.13
C LYS A 48 -7.26 -10.83 -5.55
N VAL A 49 -6.83 -10.97 -4.30
CA VAL A 49 -6.78 -12.28 -3.62
C VAL A 49 -8.19 -12.83 -3.40
N ARG A 50 -9.15 -12.03 -2.97
CA ARG A 50 -10.55 -12.48 -2.83
C ARG A 50 -11.12 -13.00 -4.16
N ALA A 51 -10.83 -12.32 -5.27
CA ALA A 51 -11.36 -12.68 -6.59
C ALA A 51 -10.70 -13.94 -7.18
N SER A 52 -9.49 -14.30 -6.78
CA SER A 52 -8.68 -15.35 -7.42
C SER A 52 -8.36 -16.55 -6.52
N ALA A 53 -8.27 -16.37 -5.21
CA ALA A 53 -7.88 -17.44 -4.30
C ALA A 53 -8.98 -18.50 -4.16
N LYS A 54 -8.54 -19.76 -4.17
CA LYS A 54 -9.41 -20.93 -3.97
C LYS A 54 -8.92 -21.70 -2.74
N PRO A 55 -9.43 -21.35 -1.54
CA PRO A 55 -9.13 -22.12 -0.33
C PRO A 55 -9.47 -23.61 -0.52
N GLU A 56 -8.80 -24.48 0.21
CA GLU A 56 -9.17 -25.90 0.27
C GLU A 56 -10.61 -26.04 0.79
N SER A 57 -11.28 -27.12 0.36
CA SER A 57 -12.68 -27.35 0.73
C SER A 57 -12.88 -27.31 2.25
N GLY A 58 -13.79 -26.46 2.70
CA GLY A 58 -14.11 -26.26 4.12
C GLY A 58 -13.15 -25.32 4.86
N GLN A 59 -12.06 -24.86 4.24
CA GLN A 59 -11.13 -23.93 4.86
C GLN A 59 -11.55 -22.47 4.63
N TRP A 60 -11.32 -21.63 5.64
CA TRP A 60 -11.52 -20.19 5.56
C TRP A 60 -10.23 -19.47 5.18
N ARG A 61 -10.31 -18.59 4.21
CA ARG A 61 -9.24 -17.61 3.94
C ARG A 61 -9.60 -16.27 4.58
N VAL A 62 -8.77 -15.83 5.52
CA VAL A 62 -8.83 -14.48 6.11
C VAL A 62 -7.91 -13.57 5.31
N LEU A 63 -8.42 -12.43 4.89
CA LEU A 63 -7.70 -11.36 4.18
C LEU A 63 -7.21 -10.29 5.17
N GLY A 64 -6.60 -9.26 4.63
CA GLY A 64 -6.12 -8.07 5.35
C GLY A 64 -4.61 -8.00 5.33
N TYR A 65 -4.10 -6.88 4.79
CA TYR A 65 -2.67 -6.65 4.61
C TYR A 65 -2.30 -5.22 5.05
N ASP A 66 -2.93 -4.78 6.13
CA ASP A 66 -2.59 -3.58 6.90
C ASP A 66 -3.23 -3.68 8.27
N ALA A 67 -2.47 -3.43 9.32
CA ALA A 67 -3.00 -3.37 10.67
C ALA A 67 -2.23 -2.41 11.56
N ALA A 68 -2.94 -1.91 12.58
CA ALA A 68 -2.37 -1.33 13.78
C ALA A 68 -3.00 -2.01 15.00
N GLY A 69 -2.20 -2.31 16.03
CA GLY A 69 -2.67 -3.05 17.19
C GLY A 69 -1.64 -3.13 18.30
N VAL A 70 -1.93 -3.98 19.31
CA VAL A 70 -1.12 -4.14 20.52
C VAL A 70 -0.59 -5.56 20.61
N VAL A 71 0.69 -5.74 20.89
CA VAL A 71 1.31 -7.04 21.12
C VAL A 71 0.75 -7.66 22.41
N LYS A 72 0.18 -8.87 22.32
CA LYS A 72 -0.40 -9.61 23.45
C LYS A 72 0.44 -10.79 23.91
N ALA A 73 1.15 -11.41 23.00
CA ALA A 73 2.10 -12.48 23.28
C ALA A 73 3.21 -12.48 22.23
N ILE A 74 4.32 -13.11 22.55
CA ILE A 74 5.49 -13.20 21.66
C ILE A 74 5.99 -14.65 21.61
N GLY A 75 6.53 -15.03 20.45
CA GLY A 75 7.23 -16.30 20.28
C GLY A 75 8.61 -16.28 20.98
N PRO A 76 9.19 -17.48 21.21
CA PRO A 76 10.43 -17.59 21.99
C PRO A 76 11.66 -16.94 21.38
N ASP A 77 11.67 -16.68 20.07
CA ASP A 77 12.82 -16.10 19.35
C ASP A 77 12.66 -14.59 19.10
N VAL A 78 11.58 -13.96 19.62
CA VAL A 78 11.36 -12.53 19.52
C VAL A 78 12.36 -11.77 20.37
N THR A 79 12.95 -10.73 19.77
CA THR A 79 13.99 -9.92 20.44
C THR A 79 13.75 -8.42 20.36
N SER A 80 12.88 -7.97 19.44
CA SER A 80 12.72 -6.54 19.11
C SER A 80 11.46 -5.91 19.69
N PHE A 81 10.54 -6.71 20.24
CA PHE A 81 9.25 -6.25 20.76
C PHE A 81 8.91 -6.89 22.11
N ALA A 82 8.09 -6.21 22.88
CA ALA A 82 7.55 -6.68 24.15
C ALA A 82 6.02 -6.68 24.15
N ILE A 83 5.43 -7.45 25.09
CA ILE A 83 3.98 -7.41 25.35
C ILE A 83 3.59 -5.99 25.77
N GLY A 84 2.56 -5.46 25.13
CA GLY A 84 2.07 -4.10 25.33
C GLY A 84 2.54 -3.09 24.29
N ASP A 85 3.53 -3.43 23.46
CA ASP A 85 3.99 -2.54 22.39
C ASP A 85 2.86 -2.25 21.38
N GLU A 86 2.72 -0.98 21.01
CA GLU A 86 1.84 -0.53 19.93
C GLU A 86 2.56 -0.64 18.59
N VAL A 87 1.99 -1.40 17.67
CA VAL A 87 2.63 -1.75 16.40
C VAL A 87 1.75 -1.47 15.20
N PHE A 88 2.38 -1.33 14.02
CA PHE A 88 1.70 -1.27 12.73
C PHE A 88 2.52 -2.02 11.66
N TYR A 89 1.84 -2.69 10.73
CA TYR A 89 2.51 -3.54 9.74
C TYR A 89 1.56 -3.94 8.60
N ALA A 90 2.15 -4.43 7.49
CA ALA A 90 1.40 -4.95 6.35
C ALA A 90 1.15 -6.47 6.39
N GLY A 91 1.93 -7.23 7.16
CA GLY A 91 1.84 -8.70 7.20
C GLY A 91 2.48 -9.38 6.00
N ALA A 92 2.08 -10.63 5.73
CA ALA A 92 2.65 -11.47 4.69
C ALA A 92 1.56 -12.17 3.87
N LEU A 93 1.69 -12.18 2.53
CA LEU A 93 0.68 -12.68 1.61
C LEU A 93 0.37 -14.18 1.79
N GLN A 94 1.33 -14.96 2.25
CA GLN A 94 1.24 -16.42 2.41
C GLN A 94 0.64 -16.86 3.76
N ARG A 95 0.40 -15.91 4.67
CA ARG A 95 -0.16 -16.17 6.00
C ARG A 95 -1.63 -15.74 6.07
N PRO A 96 -2.42 -16.19 7.07
CA PRO A 96 -3.72 -15.58 7.38
C PRO A 96 -3.59 -14.07 7.53
N GLY A 97 -4.61 -13.33 7.10
CA GLY A 97 -4.56 -11.86 7.10
C GLY A 97 -5.10 -11.22 8.38
N THR A 98 -5.09 -9.88 8.39
CA THR A 98 -5.36 -9.04 9.57
C THR A 98 -6.85 -8.80 9.85
N ASN A 99 -7.77 -9.30 9.01
CA ASN A 99 -9.21 -9.15 9.24
C ASN A 99 -9.71 -10.11 10.32
N ALA A 100 -9.07 -10.07 11.50
CA ALA A 100 -9.34 -10.90 12.66
C ALA A 100 -8.98 -10.15 13.95
N GLU A 101 -9.56 -10.56 15.11
CA GLU A 101 -9.25 -9.93 16.40
C GLU A 101 -7.78 -10.10 16.80
N PHE A 102 -7.19 -11.22 16.44
CA PHE A 102 -5.78 -11.53 16.68
C PHE A 102 -5.09 -11.97 15.40
N HIS A 103 -3.85 -11.53 15.23
CA HIS A 103 -3.05 -11.87 14.05
C HIS A 103 -1.61 -12.21 14.46
N LEU A 104 -1.02 -13.19 13.77
CA LEU A 104 0.40 -13.55 13.91
C LEU A 104 1.23 -12.90 12.82
N VAL A 105 2.28 -12.21 13.22
CA VAL A 105 3.22 -11.56 12.29
C VAL A 105 4.65 -11.73 12.75
N ASP A 106 5.57 -11.97 11.81
CA ASP A 106 7.01 -12.01 12.09
C ASP A 106 7.51 -10.63 12.51
N GLU A 107 8.23 -10.55 13.63
CA GLU A 107 8.72 -9.27 14.19
C GLU A 107 9.53 -8.44 13.19
N ARG A 108 10.23 -9.09 12.23
CA ARG A 108 11.13 -8.40 11.28
C ARG A 108 10.42 -7.48 10.30
N ILE A 109 9.11 -7.71 10.06
CA ILE A 109 8.29 -6.88 9.14
C ILE A 109 7.34 -5.95 9.88
N VAL A 110 7.58 -5.70 11.17
CA VAL A 110 6.74 -4.88 12.05
C VAL A 110 7.49 -3.59 12.43
N GLY A 111 6.76 -2.47 12.51
CA GLY A 111 7.25 -1.22 13.07
C GLY A 111 6.45 -0.81 14.31
N HIS A 112 7.05 0.04 15.16
CA HIS A 112 6.33 0.69 16.24
C HIS A 112 5.36 1.73 15.66
N LYS A 113 4.11 1.71 16.11
CA LYS A 113 3.10 2.67 15.67
C LYS A 113 3.55 4.11 15.95
N PRO A 114 3.35 5.07 14.99
CA PRO A 114 3.56 6.48 15.30
C PRO A 114 2.75 6.91 16.53
N ARG A 115 3.41 7.58 17.48
CA ARG A 115 2.79 7.99 18.76
C ARG A 115 1.73 9.07 18.58
N THR A 116 1.86 9.89 17.55
CA THR A 116 0.97 11.02 17.25
C THR A 116 -0.29 10.62 16.49
N LEU A 117 -0.39 9.37 16.01
CA LEU A 117 -1.56 8.88 15.27
C LEU A 117 -2.45 8.00 16.15
N ASP A 118 -3.77 8.09 15.93
CA ASP A 118 -4.73 7.08 16.37
C ASP A 118 -4.59 5.76 15.59
N TRP A 119 -5.35 4.74 15.94
CA TRP A 119 -5.27 3.42 15.34
C TRP A 119 -5.66 3.41 13.86
N ALA A 120 -6.75 4.10 13.51
CA ALA A 120 -7.25 4.20 12.15
C ALA A 120 -6.23 4.90 11.24
N GLN A 121 -5.68 6.01 11.69
CA GLN A 121 -4.66 6.77 10.97
C GLN A 121 -3.38 5.96 10.76
N ALA A 122 -2.96 5.20 11.77
CA ALA A 122 -1.77 4.35 11.68
C ALA A 122 -1.96 3.16 10.74
N ALA A 123 -3.11 2.48 10.80
CA ALA A 123 -3.43 1.35 9.92
C ALA A 123 -3.49 1.74 8.43
N ALA A 124 -3.67 3.02 8.11
CA ALA A 124 -3.71 3.54 6.75
C ALA A 124 -2.33 3.63 6.05
N LEU A 125 -1.24 3.20 6.69
CA LEU A 125 0.10 3.51 6.19
C LEU A 125 0.93 2.30 5.74
N PRO A 126 0.98 1.14 6.45
CA PRO A 126 2.09 0.20 6.34
C PRO A 126 2.34 -0.31 4.91
N LEU A 127 1.38 -0.98 4.27
CA LEU A 127 1.56 -1.56 2.94
C LEU A 127 1.97 -0.50 1.91
N THR A 128 1.25 0.60 1.91
CA THR A 128 1.49 1.65 0.91
C THR A 128 2.80 2.39 1.15
N ALA A 129 3.20 2.58 2.40
CA ALA A 129 4.48 3.19 2.75
C ALA A 129 5.66 2.28 2.38
N LEU A 130 5.56 0.96 2.63
CA LEU A 130 6.56 -0.01 2.21
C LEU A 130 6.69 -0.02 0.68
N THR A 131 5.58 -0.18 -0.04
CA THR A 131 5.55 -0.16 -1.51
C THR A 131 6.17 1.12 -2.07
N ALA A 132 5.77 2.28 -1.55
CA ALA A 132 6.30 3.56 -2.02
C ALA A 132 7.78 3.74 -1.70
N TRP A 133 8.21 3.37 -0.48
CA TRP A 133 9.61 3.46 -0.09
C TRP A 133 10.50 2.56 -0.94
N GLU A 134 10.15 1.28 -1.03
CA GLU A 134 10.91 0.31 -1.81
C GLU A 134 10.97 0.70 -3.29
N MET A 135 9.86 1.12 -3.90
CA MET A 135 9.88 1.60 -5.28
C MET A 135 10.76 2.83 -5.45
N LEU A 136 10.61 3.85 -4.62
CA LEU A 136 11.33 5.12 -4.80
C LEU A 136 12.84 5.00 -4.54
N PHE A 137 13.24 4.23 -3.52
CA PHE A 137 14.61 4.24 -3.02
C PHE A 137 15.39 2.96 -3.28
N ASP A 138 14.72 1.80 -3.32
CA ASP A 138 15.39 0.51 -3.54
C ASP A 138 15.34 0.08 -5.02
N ARG A 139 14.32 0.52 -5.79
CA ARG A 139 14.15 0.14 -7.20
C ARG A 139 14.53 1.26 -8.17
N LEU A 140 13.86 2.40 -8.08
CA LEU A 140 14.11 3.54 -8.97
C LEU A 140 15.37 4.33 -8.60
N ASP A 141 15.79 4.28 -7.32
CA ASP A 141 16.89 5.08 -6.77
C ASP A 141 16.78 6.56 -7.19
N ILE A 142 15.64 7.19 -6.86
CA ILE A 142 15.32 8.56 -7.31
C ILE A 142 16.31 9.62 -6.82
N ARG A 143 17.23 9.27 -5.91
CA ARG A 143 18.34 10.13 -5.47
C ARG A 143 19.48 10.18 -6.48
N ARG A 144 19.56 9.23 -7.39
CA ARG A 144 20.57 9.17 -8.45
C ARG A 144 20.07 9.90 -9.69
N PRO A 145 20.63 11.04 -10.07
CA PRO A 145 20.15 11.80 -11.22
C PRO A 145 20.26 11.04 -12.54
N VAL A 146 19.26 11.15 -13.39
CA VAL A 146 19.36 10.72 -14.78
C VAL A 146 20.13 11.82 -15.55
N PRO A 147 21.22 11.48 -16.28
CA PRO A 147 22.07 12.48 -16.93
C PRO A 147 21.29 13.38 -17.91
N GLY A 148 21.52 14.69 -17.82
CA GLY A 148 20.91 15.66 -18.73
C GLY A 148 19.46 16.01 -18.44
N THR A 149 18.90 15.56 -17.31
CA THR A 149 17.52 15.89 -16.88
C THR A 149 17.51 16.81 -15.67
N GLN A 150 16.42 17.57 -15.52
CA GLN A 150 16.06 18.13 -14.23
C GLN A 150 15.52 17.00 -13.35
N PRO A 151 15.92 16.89 -12.06
CA PRO A 151 15.40 15.85 -11.17
C PRO A 151 13.87 15.95 -11.05
N SER A 152 13.15 15.07 -11.73
CA SER A 152 11.69 15.04 -11.70
C SER A 152 11.13 13.60 -11.78
N LEU A 153 10.04 13.40 -11.06
CA LEU A 153 9.31 12.14 -10.90
C LEU A 153 7.83 12.36 -11.26
N LEU A 154 7.32 11.58 -12.21
CA LEU A 154 5.89 11.49 -12.46
C LEU A 154 5.30 10.31 -11.69
N ILE A 155 4.27 10.56 -10.88
CA ILE A 155 3.49 9.53 -10.18
C ILE A 155 2.12 9.40 -10.84
N ILE A 156 1.86 8.28 -11.51
CA ILE A 156 0.54 7.94 -12.08
C ILE A 156 -0.31 7.30 -10.99
N GLY A 157 -1.55 7.79 -10.81
CA GLY A 157 -2.42 7.38 -9.70
C GLY A 157 -2.09 8.08 -8.38
N GLY A 158 -1.69 9.36 -8.44
CA GLY A 158 -1.21 10.14 -7.28
C GLY A 158 -2.18 10.21 -6.10
N ALA A 159 -3.49 10.13 -6.31
CA ALA A 159 -4.49 10.23 -5.25
C ALA A 159 -4.87 8.87 -4.62
N GLY A 160 -4.36 7.76 -5.13
CA GLY A 160 -4.51 6.43 -4.51
C GLY A 160 -3.64 6.28 -3.25
N GLY A 161 -3.77 5.16 -2.57
CA GLY A 161 -3.03 4.91 -1.31
C GLY A 161 -1.52 5.03 -1.48
N VAL A 162 -0.93 4.32 -2.46
CA VAL A 162 0.52 4.35 -2.72
C VAL A 162 0.96 5.71 -3.23
N GLY A 163 0.23 6.29 -4.21
CA GLY A 163 0.58 7.60 -4.77
C GLY A 163 0.59 8.69 -3.70
N SER A 164 -0.37 8.67 -2.78
CA SER A 164 -0.49 9.64 -1.69
C SER A 164 0.71 9.65 -0.75
N ILE A 165 1.26 8.51 -0.38
CA ILE A 165 2.45 8.45 0.48
C ILE A 165 3.73 8.64 -0.33
N ALA A 166 3.77 8.19 -1.59
CA ALA A 166 4.93 8.36 -2.47
C ALA A 166 5.23 9.85 -2.73
N ILE A 167 4.19 10.67 -2.96
CA ILE A 167 4.33 12.13 -3.07
C ILE A 167 5.04 12.68 -1.83
N GLN A 168 4.55 12.36 -0.64
CA GLN A 168 5.09 12.88 0.61
C GLN A 168 6.54 12.42 0.85
N LEU A 169 6.84 11.12 0.65
CA LEU A 169 8.19 10.58 0.84
C LEU A 169 9.19 11.21 -0.14
N ALA A 170 8.84 11.34 -1.42
CA ALA A 170 9.68 11.99 -2.41
C ALA A 170 9.97 13.45 -2.03
N ARG A 171 8.94 14.19 -1.59
CA ARG A 171 9.03 15.60 -1.17
C ARG A 171 9.91 15.81 0.06
N VAL A 172 9.83 14.91 1.03
CA VAL A 172 10.48 15.08 2.33
C VAL A 172 11.92 14.55 2.36
N LEU A 173 12.22 13.55 1.53
CA LEU A 173 13.49 12.85 1.54
C LEU A 173 14.40 13.17 0.36
N THR A 174 13.93 14.02 -0.58
CA THR A 174 14.70 14.46 -1.77
C THR A 174 14.28 15.85 -2.20
N ASP A 175 15.06 16.45 -3.11
CA ASP A 175 14.73 17.73 -3.76
C ASP A 175 14.07 17.54 -5.13
N ILE A 176 13.56 16.31 -5.43
CA ILE A 176 13.00 15.98 -6.73
C ILE A 176 11.68 16.72 -6.98
N THR A 177 11.47 17.20 -8.19
CA THR A 177 10.18 17.78 -8.59
C THR A 177 9.15 16.67 -8.79
N VAL A 178 8.06 16.71 -8.03
CA VAL A 178 6.98 15.70 -8.09
C VAL A 178 5.86 16.21 -8.99
N ILE A 179 5.56 15.44 -10.03
CA ILE A 179 4.38 15.57 -10.89
C ILE A 179 3.43 14.43 -10.51
N ALA A 180 2.17 14.72 -10.21
CA ALA A 180 1.20 13.67 -9.88
C ALA A 180 0.02 13.69 -10.85
N THR A 181 -0.57 12.53 -11.14
CA THR A 181 -1.80 12.51 -11.91
C THR A 181 -3.02 12.42 -11.00
N ALA A 182 -4.03 13.25 -11.28
CA ALA A 182 -5.34 13.20 -10.66
C ALA A 182 -6.37 13.81 -11.61
N SER A 183 -7.59 13.23 -11.69
CA SER A 183 -8.57 13.62 -12.71
C SER A 183 -9.77 14.39 -12.18
N ARG A 184 -10.12 14.24 -10.89
CA ARG A 184 -11.26 14.93 -10.25
C ARG A 184 -10.76 16.10 -9.41
N PRO A 185 -11.54 17.20 -9.28
CA PRO A 185 -11.13 18.37 -8.50
C PRO A 185 -10.65 18.03 -7.09
N GLU A 186 -11.41 17.20 -6.36
CA GLU A 186 -11.09 16.79 -4.99
C GLU A 186 -9.82 15.91 -4.90
N THR A 187 -9.50 15.15 -5.96
CA THR A 187 -8.25 14.37 -5.99
C THR A 187 -7.07 15.23 -6.44
N GLN A 188 -7.28 16.24 -7.28
CA GLN A 188 -6.25 17.20 -7.64
C GLN A 188 -5.84 18.08 -6.45
N GLU A 189 -6.82 18.54 -5.64
CA GLU A 189 -6.55 19.25 -4.39
C GLU A 189 -5.78 18.36 -3.42
N TRP A 190 -6.24 17.12 -3.22
CA TRP A 190 -5.58 16.14 -2.35
C TRP A 190 -4.10 15.96 -2.67
N VAL A 191 -3.73 15.75 -3.94
CA VAL A 191 -2.31 15.55 -4.30
C VAL A 191 -1.47 16.83 -4.18
N ARG A 192 -2.06 18.02 -4.38
CA ARG A 192 -1.38 19.29 -4.11
C ARG A 192 -1.10 19.45 -2.61
N ASP A 193 -2.07 19.17 -1.76
CA ASP A 193 -1.95 19.23 -0.30
C ASP A 193 -0.92 18.25 0.25
N LEU A 194 -0.69 17.14 -0.45
CA LEU A 194 0.36 16.17 -0.13
C LEU A 194 1.75 16.59 -0.63
N GLY A 195 1.83 17.67 -1.41
CA GLY A 195 3.09 18.26 -1.83
C GLY A 195 3.47 18.05 -3.30
N ALA A 196 2.56 17.59 -4.17
CA ALA A 196 2.84 17.56 -5.60
C ALA A 196 3.06 18.97 -6.14
N HIS A 197 4.17 19.18 -6.88
CA HIS A 197 4.47 20.48 -7.49
C HIS A 197 3.56 20.75 -8.68
N TYR A 198 3.27 19.71 -9.47
CA TYR A 198 2.40 19.81 -10.64
C TYR A 198 1.39 18.68 -10.63
N VAL A 199 0.19 18.96 -11.13
CA VAL A 199 -0.90 17.99 -11.24
C VAL A 199 -1.39 17.99 -12.67
N ILE A 200 -1.44 16.79 -13.29
CA ILE A 200 -1.94 16.58 -14.65
C ILE A 200 -3.08 15.54 -14.64
N ASP A 201 -3.92 15.57 -15.67
CA ASP A 201 -5.10 14.71 -15.76
C ASP A 201 -4.79 13.42 -16.55
N HIS A 202 -4.84 12.25 -15.89
CA HIS A 202 -4.58 10.96 -16.54
C HIS A 202 -5.67 10.52 -17.53
N ARG A 203 -6.80 11.19 -17.60
CA ARG A 203 -7.83 10.96 -18.65
C ARG A 203 -7.42 11.56 -20.00
N GLN A 204 -6.43 12.41 -20.00
CA GLN A 204 -5.86 13.03 -21.20
C GLN A 204 -4.46 12.46 -21.49
N PRO A 205 -3.96 12.52 -22.72
CA PRO A 205 -2.61 12.11 -23.02
C PRO A 205 -1.59 12.79 -22.08
N LEU A 206 -0.71 12.01 -21.46
CA LEU A 206 0.23 12.51 -20.44
C LEU A 206 1.39 13.28 -21.06
N ALA A 207 1.93 12.79 -22.19
CA ALA A 207 3.14 13.38 -22.79
C ALA A 207 2.97 14.86 -23.20
N PRO A 208 1.88 15.28 -23.87
CA PRO A 208 1.64 16.70 -24.16
C PRO A 208 1.49 17.57 -22.91
N GLN A 209 0.91 17.05 -21.83
CA GLN A 209 0.76 17.81 -20.58
C GLN A 209 2.13 17.99 -19.89
N VAL A 210 2.94 16.95 -19.83
CA VAL A 210 4.30 17.04 -19.26
C VAL A 210 5.17 17.97 -20.07
N ALA A 211 5.06 17.98 -21.41
CA ALA A 211 5.83 18.87 -22.28
C ALA A 211 5.57 20.36 -22.04
N GLN A 212 4.43 20.72 -21.44
CA GLN A 212 4.09 22.11 -21.06
C GLN A 212 4.65 22.51 -19.70
N LEU A 213 5.20 21.56 -18.93
CA LEU A 213 5.77 21.84 -17.62
C LEU A 213 7.24 22.32 -17.74
N PRO A 214 7.71 23.18 -16.84
CA PRO A 214 9.09 23.66 -16.86
C PRO A 214 10.12 22.59 -16.46
N THR A 215 9.68 21.39 -16.11
CA THR A 215 10.54 20.27 -15.69
C THR A 215 11.26 19.58 -16.83
N GLY A 216 10.83 19.80 -18.07
CA GLY A 216 11.27 18.96 -19.19
C GLY A 216 10.84 17.50 -19.05
N ALA A 217 11.53 16.60 -19.75
CA ALA A 217 11.28 15.17 -19.70
C ALA A 217 11.69 14.60 -18.32
N PRO A 218 10.80 13.94 -17.57
CA PRO A 218 11.14 13.37 -16.27
C PRO A 218 12.13 12.21 -16.40
N GLY A 219 13.03 12.10 -15.42
CA GLY A 219 13.94 10.96 -15.30
C GLY A 219 13.27 9.71 -14.75
N PHE A 220 12.17 9.86 -14.01
CA PHE A 220 11.49 8.78 -13.31
C PHE A 220 9.98 8.83 -13.51
N VAL A 221 9.38 7.66 -13.72
CA VAL A 221 7.93 7.45 -13.68
C VAL A 221 7.63 6.34 -12.69
N PHE A 222 6.73 6.59 -11.76
CA PHE A 222 6.14 5.59 -10.89
C PHE A 222 4.66 5.40 -11.26
N SER A 223 4.34 4.29 -11.91
CA SER A 223 2.98 3.93 -12.32
C SER A 223 2.35 3.03 -11.26
N THR A 224 1.26 3.47 -10.66
CA THR A 224 0.55 2.68 -9.63
C THR A 224 -0.70 1.98 -10.16
N THR A 225 -1.11 2.30 -11.39
CA THR A 225 -2.32 1.76 -12.01
C THR A 225 -2.32 2.01 -13.51
N GLU A 226 -3.07 1.18 -14.27
CA GLU A 226 -3.32 1.32 -15.72
C GLU A 226 -2.04 1.50 -16.56
N THR A 227 -0.94 0.85 -16.15
CA THR A 227 0.37 1.02 -16.79
C THR A 227 0.31 0.72 -18.29
N THR A 228 -0.37 -0.35 -18.71
CA THR A 228 -0.49 -0.72 -20.13
C THR A 228 -1.18 0.39 -20.95
N GLN A 229 -2.23 1.00 -20.42
CA GLN A 229 -2.94 2.10 -21.08
C GLN A 229 -2.04 3.33 -21.26
N HIS A 230 -1.17 3.60 -20.30
CA HIS A 230 -0.30 4.78 -20.30
C HIS A 230 1.08 4.52 -20.94
N LEU A 231 1.45 3.27 -21.26
CA LEU A 231 2.81 2.88 -21.64
C LEU A 231 3.37 3.69 -22.82
N SER A 232 2.57 3.94 -23.87
CA SER A 232 3.01 4.75 -25.01
C SER A 232 3.37 6.18 -24.61
N ASN A 233 2.54 6.81 -23.79
CA ASN A 233 2.81 8.14 -23.24
C ASN A 233 4.04 8.13 -22.32
N ILE A 234 4.19 7.09 -21.46
CA ILE A 234 5.34 6.93 -20.57
C ILE A 234 6.64 6.86 -21.38
N VAL A 235 6.67 6.05 -22.43
CA VAL A 235 7.84 5.93 -23.32
C VAL A 235 8.15 7.26 -24.01
N GLU A 236 7.13 8.01 -24.42
CA GLU A 236 7.28 9.30 -25.07
C GLU A 236 7.83 10.36 -24.11
N LEU A 237 7.27 10.48 -22.90
CA LEU A 237 7.61 11.56 -21.95
C LEU A 237 8.91 11.30 -21.16
N LEU A 238 9.29 10.02 -20.90
CA LEU A 238 10.51 9.72 -20.16
C LEU A 238 11.76 10.20 -20.92
N ALA A 239 12.68 10.76 -20.17
CA ALA A 239 13.99 11.09 -20.70
C ALA A 239 14.76 9.83 -21.16
N PRO A 240 15.66 9.92 -22.15
CA PRO A 240 16.59 8.82 -22.45
C PRO A 240 17.33 8.37 -21.18
N GLN A 241 17.49 7.05 -21.01
CA GLN A 241 18.08 6.40 -19.83
C GLN A 241 17.22 6.55 -18.54
N GLY A 242 15.99 7.02 -18.67
CA GLY A 242 15.06 7.13 -17.55
C GLY A 242 14.54 5.80 -17.02
N HIS A 243 13.83 5.85 -15.91
CA HIS A 243 13.40 4.68 -15.15
C HIS A 243 11.88 4.64 -15.01
N LEU A 244 11.28 3.50 -15.36
CA LEU A 244 9.87 3.20 -15.15
C LEU A 244 9.71 2.18 -14.02
N GLY A 245 9.02 2.53 -12.95
CA GLY A 245 8.59 1.61 -11.91
C GLY A 245 7.08 1.37 -11.96
N LEU A 246 6.64 0.15 -11.71
CA LEU A 246 5.21 -0.20 -11.67
C LEU A 246 4.89 -1.24 -10.60
N ILE A 247 3.63 -1.21 -10.15
CA ILE A 247 3.10 -2.09 -9.09
C ILE A 247 1.76 -2.73 -9.44
N ASP A 248 1.16 -2.36 -10.58
CA ASP A 248 -0.02 -3.03 -11.10
C ASP A 248 0.34 -4.35 -11.80
N ASP A 249 -0.68 -5.18 -12.08
CA ASP A 249 -0.50 -6.53 -12.62
C ASP A 249 -1.05 -6.61 -14.06
N PRO A 250 -0.41 -6.00 -15.05
CA PRO A 250 -0.84 -6.15 -16.43
C PRO A 250 -0.70 -7.61 -16.88
N ALA A 251 -1.71 -8.14 -17.56
CA ALA A 251 -1.65 -9.49 -18.10
C ALA A 251 -0.49 -9.66 -19.08
N GLU A 252 -0.18 -8.61 -19.84
CA GLU A 252 0.96 -8.53 -20.75
C GLU A 252 1.54 -7.12 -20.74
N LEU A 253 2.86 -7.01 -20.79
CA LEU A 253 3.58 -5.74 -20.92
C LEU A 253 4.60 -5.83 -22.05
N ASN A 254 4.36 -5.10 -23.14
CA ASN A 254 5.34 -5.01 -24.23
C ASN A 254 6.49 -4.05 -23.87
N ALA A 255 7.62 -4.60 -23.46
CA ALA A 255 8.80 -3.82 -23.08
C ALA A 255 9.65 -3.33 -24.27
N MET A 256 9.40 -3.79 -25.51
CA MET A 256 10.22 -3.43 -26.68
C MET A 256 10.32 -1.92 -26.95
N PRO A 257 9.25 -1.11 -26.77
CA PRO A 257 9.35 0.35 -26.95
C PRO A 257 10.36 1.04 -26.04
N LEU A 258 10.65 0.47 -24.85
CA LEU A 258 11.61 1.02 -23.89
C LEU A 258 13.04 1.03 -24.43
N LYS A 259 13.38 0.07 -25.34
CA LYS A 259 14.73 -0.12 -25.87
C LYS A 259 15.28 1.13 -26.55
N ARG A 260 14.46 1.86 -27.32
CA ARG A 260 14.96 2.99 -28.13
C ARG A 260 15.58 4.11 -27.30
N LYS A 261 15.08 4.32 -26.07
CA LYS A 261 15.61 5.33 -25.12
C LYS A 261 16.49 4.71 -24.04
N SER A 262 16.80 3.40 -24.10
CA SER A 262 17.49 2.65 -23.04
C SER A 262 16.85 2.80 -21.68
N LEU A 263 15.50 2.79 -21.63
CA LEU A 263 14.75 2.90 -20.38
C LEU A 263 14.89 1.62 -19.57
N SER A 264 14.99 1.74 -18.27
CA SER A 264 14.90 0.60 -17.34
C SER A 264 13.48 0.40 -16.83
N LEU A 265 13.14 -0.86 -16.55
CA LEU A 265 11.85 -1.27 -16.02
C LEU A 265 12.06 -1.92 -14.65
N HIS A 266 11.31 -1.48 -13.65
CA HIS A 266 11.38 -1.96 -12.27
C HIS A 266 10.01 -2.39 -11.79
N TRP A 267 9.93 -3.60 -11.23
CA TRP A 267 8.77 -4.10 -10.53
C TRP A 267 8.94 -3.88 -9.03
N GLU A 268 7.85 -3.56 -8.33
CA GLU A 268 7.80 -3.63 -6.90
C GLU A 268 6.60 -4.46 -6.43
N LEU A 269 6.89 -5.46 -5.62
CA LEU A 269 5.95 -6.24 -4.84
C LEU A 269 6.47 -6.28 -3.40
N MET A 270 5.91 -5.46 -2.52
CA MET A 270 6.41 -5.33 -1.14
C MET A 270 6.39 -6.65 -0.34
N PHE A 271 5.61 -7.64 -0.77
CA PHE A 271 5.60 -8.96 -0.16
C PHE A 271 6.81 -9.84 -0.51
N THR A 272 7.63 -9.45 -1.49
CA THR A 272 8.79 -10.26 -1.93
C THR A 272 9.71 -10.64 -0.76
N ARG A 273 10.01 -9.70 0.13
CA ARG A 273 10.88 -9.96 1.29
C ARG A 273 10.31 -11.01 2.23
N SER A 274 9.02 -10.93 2.56
CA SER A 274 8.35 -11.92 3.42
C SER A 274 8.08 -13.24 2.72
N MET A 275 7.75 -13.22 1.41
CA MET A 275 7.46 -14.44 0.63
C MET A 275 8.68 -15.35 0.45
N TYR A 276 9.85 -14.75 0.27
CA TYR A 276 11.10 -15.47 0.02
C TYR A 276 12.04 -15.48 1.22
N ALA A 277 11.60 -14.95 2.37
CA ALA A 277 12.41 -14.82 3.60
C ALA A 277 13.82 -14.30 3.27
N THR A 278 13.89 -13.20 2.51
CA THR A 278 15.16 -12.63 2.03
C THR A 278 16.06 -12.23 3.20
N ALA A 279 17.38 -12.19 2.96
CA ALA A 279 18.37 -11.85 4.00
C ALA A 279 18.14 -10.45 4.61
N ASP A 280 17.47 -9.55 3.87
CA ASP A 280 17.13 -8.19 4.26
C ASP A 280 15.65 -8.01 4.67
N MET A 281 14.96 -9.09 5.05
CA MET A 281 13.54 -9.05 5.42
C MET A 281 13.25 -8.03 6.53
N ASP A 282 14.19 -7.82 7.47
CA ASP A 282 14.10 -6.84 8.54
C ASP A 282 14.15 -5.37 8.07
N HIS A 283 14.47 -5.15 6.78
CA HIS A 283 14.44 -3.81 6.19
C HIS A 283 13.05 -3.20 6.25
N GLN A 284 11.98 -4.00 6.15
CA GLN A 284 10.60 -3.52 6.23
C GLN A 284 10.27 -2.93 7.60
N GLY A 285 10.64 -3.61 8.70
CA GLY A 285 10.49 -3.05 10.05
C GLY A 285 11.27 -1.73 10.21
N LYS A 286 12.49 -1.66 9.65
CA LYS A 286 13.29 -0.43 9.65
C LYS A 286 12.66 0.71 8.85
N ILE A 287 12.06 0.41 7.69
CA ILE A 287 11.30 1.40 6.88
C ILE A 287 10.11 1.93 7.70
N LEU A 288 9.30 1.04 8.28
CA LEU A 288 8.13 1.43 9.06
C LEU A 288 8.53 2.33 10.24
N ASN A 289 9.60 2.00 10.96
CA ASN A 289 10.10 2.86 12.05
C ASN A 289 10.58 4.23 11.54
N LYS A 290 11.19 4.32 10.35
CA LYS A 290 11.53 5.62 9.71
C LYS A 290 10.27 6.41 9.33
N VAL A 291 9.25 5.74 8.79
CA VAL A 291 7.95 6.35 8.48
C VAL A 291 7.30 6.88 9.76
N ALA A 292 7.30 6.09 10.84
CA ALA A 292 6.79 6.52 12.14
C ALA A 292 7.50 7.78 12.66
N ALA A 293 8.83 7.82 12.56
CA ALA A 293 9.60 9.01 12.95
C ALA A 293 9.29 10.25 12.10
N LEU A 294 9.04 10.09 10.79
CA LEU A 294 8.62 11.19 9.92
C LEU A 294 7.23 11.72 10.27
N ILE A 295 6.30 10.84 10.63
CA ILE A 295 4.95 11.18 11.11
C ILE A 295 5.04 11.93 12.45
N ASP A 296 5.75 11.36 13.44
CA ASP A 296 5.87 11.96 14.78
C ASP A 296 6.61 13.30 14.74
N GLY A 297 7.48 13.49 13.76
CA GLY A 297 8.16 14.76 13.47
C GLY A 297 7.31 15.75 12.65
N GLY A 298 6.05 15.43 12.31
CA GLY A 298 5.15 16.28 11.54
C GLY A 298 5.58 16.54 10.09
N ARG A 299 6.50 15.70 9.56
CA ARG A 299 7.04 15.88 8.20
C ARG A 299 6.16 15.26 7.12
N ILE A 300 5.45 14.19 7.45
CA ILE A 300 4.45 13.54 6.61
C ILE A 300 3.20 13.30 7.46
N ARG A 301 2.07 13.07 6.81
CA ARG A 301 0.77 12.81 7.46
C ARG A 301 0.17 11.50 7.00
N THR A 302 -0.80 10.99 7.76
CA THR A 302 -1.60 9.82 7.38
C THR A 302 -2.26 10.01 6.01
N THR A 303 -2.43 8.91 5.28
CA THR A 303 -3.15 8.86 4.01
C THR A 303 -4.58 8.32 4.17
N LEU A 304 -5.13 8.28 5.39
CA LEU A 304 -6.52 7.92 5.64
C LEU A 304 -7.44 8.82 4.82
N GLY A 305 -8.25 8.22 3.97
CA GLY A 305 -9.21 8.89 3.10
C GLY A 305 -10.65 8.74 3.57
N GLU A 306 -11.02 7.54 4.05
CA GLU A 306 -12.38 7.25 4.50
C GLU A 306 -12.39 6.16 5.58
N HIS A 307 -13.31 6.33 6.57
CA HIS A 307 -13.51 5.40 7.68
C HIS A 307 -14.84 4.67 7.51
N PHE A 308 -14.80 3.33 7.48
CA PHE A 308 -15.96 2.46 7.22
C PHE A 308 -16.62 1.89 8.48
N GLY A 309 -16.25 2.38 9.66
CA GLY A 309 -16.80 1.90 10.94
C GLY A 309 -16.17 0.59 11.41
N PRO A 310 -16.92 -0.25 12.17
CA PRO A 310 -16.39 -1.47 12.76
C PRO A 310 -15.90 -2.52 11.75
N ILE A 311 -14.93 -3.31 12.18
CA ILE A 311 -14.42 -4.46 11.42
C ILE A 311 -15.47 -5.57 11.43
N ASN A 312 -16.16 -5.72 10.31
CA ASN A 312 -17.15 -6.79 10.06
C ASN A 312 -17.29 -7.02 8.54
N ALA A 313 -17.92 -8.12 8.17
CA ALA A 313 -18.07 -8.52 6.77
C ALA A 313 -18.85 -7.48 5.93
N LYS A 314 -19.89 -6.86 6.49
CA LYS A 314 -20.70 -5.84 5.79
C LYS A 314 -19.85 -4.63 5.41
N ASN A 315 -19.13 -4.06 6.35
CA ASN A 315 -18.31 -2.86 6.13
C ASN A 315 -17.12 -3.17 5.22
N LEU A 316 -16.48 -4.36 5.38
CA LEU A 316 -15.43 -4.80 4.47
C LEU A 316 -15.94 -4.96 3.03
N ARG A 317 -17.13 -5.51 2.80
CA ARG A 317 -17.71 -5.56 1.45
C ARG A 317 -17.91 -4.17 0.86
N CYS A 318 -18.37 -3.19 1.65
CA CYS A 318 -18.49 -1.81 1.18
C CYS A 318 -17.13 -1.21 0.78
N ALA A 319 -16.09 -1.42 1.59
CA ALA A 319 -14.74 -0.94 1.31
C ALA A 319 -14.15 -1.61 0.06
N HIS A 320 -14.30 -2.94 -0.09
CA HIS A 320 -13.89 -3.67 -1.31
C HIS A 320 -14.60 -3.14 -2.56
N ALA A 321 -15.91 -2.92 -2.51
CA ALA A 321 -16.68 -2.38 -3.63
C ALA A 321 -16.17 -0.99 -4.05
N LEU A 322 -15.79 -0.14 -3.08
CA LEU A 322 -15.21 1.17 -3.39
C LEU A 322 -13.83 1.05 -4.05
N ILE A 323 -12.96 0.11 -3.59
CA ILE A 323 -11.68 -0.18 -4.26
C ILE A 323 -11.92 -0.65 -5.71
N GLU A 324 -12.84 -1.60 -5.92
CA GLU A 324 -13.16 -2.14 -7.26
C GLU A 324 -13.69 -1.06 -8.21
N SER A 325 -14.38 -0.05 -7.69
CA SER A 325 -14.88 1.07 -8.50
C SER A 325 -13.78 2.00 -9.03
N GLY A 326 -12.53 1.88 -8.56
CA GLY A 326 -11.42 2.78 -8.90
C GLY A 326 -11.57 4.23 -8.40
N ARG A 327 -12.57 4.51 -7.54
CA ARG A 327 -12.86 5.87 -7.06
C ARG A 327 -12.29 6.20 -5.69
N ALA A 328 -11.67 5.24 -5.02
CA ALA A 328 -11.05 5.44 -3.72
C ALA A 328 -9.99 6.55 -3.76
N ARG A 329 -9.94 7.37 -2.70
CA ARG A 329 -8.91 8.37 -2.46
C ARG A 329 -8.19 8.03 -1.16
N GLY A 330 -6.85 8.03 -1.17
CA GLY A 330 -6.09 7.60 0.02
C GLY A 330 -6.42 6.17 0.41
N LYS A 331 -6.56 5.93 1.72
CA LYS A 331 -6.79 4.61 2.31
C LYS A 331 -8.17 4.51 2.97
N LEU A 332 -8.74 3.31 2.89
CA LEU A 332 -10.04 2.95 3.47
C LEU A 332 -9.78 2.13 4.73
N VAL A 333 -10.29 2.58 5.87
CA VAL A 333 -9.98 2.03 7.19
C VAL A 333 -11.23 1.54 7.90
N LEU A 334 -11.08 0.45 8.67
CA LEU A 334 -12.07 -0.03 9.63
C LEU A 334 -11.40 -0.14 11.01
N GLU A 335 -12.15 0.15 12.08
CA GLU A 335 -11.59 0.20 13.43
C GLU A 335 -12.49 -0.50 14.45
N GLY A 336 -11.88 -1.36 15.27
CA GLY A 336 -12.54 -2.10 16.34
C GLY A 336 -13.49 -3.19 15.82
N PHE A 337 -13.61 -4.25 16.58
CA PHE A 337 -14.68 -5.23 16.41
C PHE A 337 -15.84 -4.77 17.27
N GLY A 338 -16.97 -4.38 16.69
CA GLY A 338 -18.17 -3.93 17.41
C GLY A 338 -18.55 -4.86 18.57
N SER A 339 -19.36 -4.38 19.49
CA SER A 339 -19.86 -5.21 20.60
C SER A 339 -20.59 -6.44 20.07
N ALA A 340 -20.54 -7.56 20.79
CA ALA A 340 -21.15 -8.85 20.39
C ALA A 340 -22.68 -8.78 20.13
N GLY A 341 -23.30 -7.63 20.33
CA GLY A 341 -24.72 -7.34 20.08
C GLY A 341 -25.07 -6.59 18.80
N ASP A 342 -24.05 -6.13 18.02
CA ASP A 342 -24.27 -5.33 16.80
C ASP A 342 -24.36 -6.19 15.51
N VAL A 343 -24.43 -7.51 15.67
CA VAL A 343 -24.63 -8.46 14.55
C VAL A 343 -26.11 -8.84 14.54
N ALA A 344 -26.93 -8.01 13.91
CA ALA A 344 -28.31 -8.33 13.53
C ALA A 344 -28.55 -7.99 12.06
#